data_0d970512fc78ec8ea151b5f2bdd3288d
#
_entry.id   0d970512fc78ec8ea151b5f2bdd3288d
#
_cell.length_a   1.000
_cell.length_b   1.000
_cell.length_c   1.000
_cell.angle_alpha   90.00
_cell.angle_beta   90.00
_cell.angle_gamma   90.00
#
_symmetry.space_group_name_H-M   'P 1'
#
loop_
_entity.id
_entity.type
_entity.pdbx_description
1 polymer ?
#
loop_
_entity_poly.entity_id
_entity_poly.type
_entity_poly.pdbx_seq_one_letter_code
_entity_poly.pdbx_strand_id
1 'polypeptide(L)'
;MASNKVLIIDSTVPTLTSTNPVDNATAVAVGSNIVLTFSEAVVRQSGNIVIYKTSDNSVVETISVTSNRVSGSGSTQITINPTNNLSPSTEYYVKIDATAFDDSAGNSYAGIIDTTTLSFITEDTLSPTLINSSPEAGSTAIAFGSNIVLTFSEAVDVESGNIVIYKKSDNSVVETIDVTSNKVTGSGTTQITINPTNNLSPS
;
A
#
# COMPACT_ATOMS: atom_id res chain seq x y z
N MET A 1 -5.44 41.46 -51.47
CA MET A 1 -4.78 40.14 -51.49
C MET A 1 -5.37 39.35 -50.33
N ALA A 2 -6.13 38.28 -50.56
CA ALA A 2 -6.66 37.43 -49.51
C ALA A 2 -5.48 36.58 -48.96
N SER A 3 -5.20 36.71 -47.69
CA SER A 3 -4.21 35.87 -47.03
C SER A 3 -4.76 34.42 -46.98
N ASN A 4 -4.10 33.52 -47.69
CA ASN A 4 -4.39 32.08 -47.58
C ASN A 4 -3.92 31.60 -46.19
N LYS A 5 -4.81 31.63 -45.20
CA LYS A 5 -4.55 31.09 -43.89
C LYS A 5 -4.62 29.55 -44.03
N VAL A 6 -3.50 28.88 -43.99
CA VAL A 6 -3.46 27.40 -43.90
C VAL A 6 -4.05 27.04 -42.54
N LEU A 7 -5.19 26.40 -42.54
CA LEU A 7 -5.77 25.80 -41.34
C LEU A 7 -5.02 24.50 -41.08
N ILE A 8 -4.17 24.48 -40.07
CA ILE A 8 -3.56 23.25 -39.55
C ILE A 8 -4.58 22.64 -38.61
N ILE A 9 -5.10 21.46 -38.97
CA ILE A 9 -5.99 20.68 -38.11
C ILE A 9 -5.11 19.76 -37.27
N ASP A 10 -5.15 19.89 -35.97
CA ASP A 10 -4.54 18.93 -35.06
C ASP A 10 -5.41 17.67 -35.04
N SER A 11 -4.79 16.52 -35.32
CA SER A 11 -5.42 15.19 -35.29
C SER A 11 -4.64 14.24 -34.37
N THR A 12 -3.71 14.77 -33.60
CA THR A 12 -2.93 14.00 -32.63
C THR A 12 -3.82 13.75 -31.41
N VAL A 13 -3.92 12.49 -30.97
CA VAL A 13 -4.67 12.15 -29.77
C VAL A 13 -3.73 12.14 -28.58
N PRO A 14 -4.13 12.68 -27.42
CA PRO A 14 -3.33 12.60 -26.19
C PRO A 14 -3.08 11.14 -25.79
N THR A 15 -1.86 10.85 -25.39
CA THR A 15 -1.47 9.55 -24.87
C THR A 15 -0.91 9.69 -23.46
N LEU A 16 -1.15 8.70 -22.60
CA LEU A 16 -0.58 8.64 -21.26
C LEU A 16 0.91 8.27 -21.38
N THR A 17 1.80 9.13 -20.87
CA THR A 17 3.26 8.92 -20.93
C THR A 17 3.83 8.41 -19.61
N SER A 18 3.24 8.78 -18.49
CA SER A 18 3.62 8.26 -17.16
C SER A 18 2.53 8.49 -16.13
N THR A 19 2.61 7.77 -15.02
CA THR A 19 1.75 7.93 -13.85
C THR A 19 2.58 8.03 -12.58
N ASN A 20 2.00 8.63 -11.55
CA ASN A 20 2.49 8.53 -10.19
C ASN A 20 1.26 8.28 -9.27
N PRO A 21 1.16 7.12 -8.60
CA PRO A 21 2.12 6.01 -8.61
C PRO A 21 2.40 5.46 -10.01
N VAL A 22 3.61 4.95 -10.24
CA VAL A 22 3.90 4.20 -11.49
C VAL A 22 3.15 2.87 -11.44
N ASP A 23 2.88 2.29 -12.61
CA ASP A 23 2.25 0.96 -12.65
C ASP A 23 3.07 -0.08 -11.88
N ASN A 24 2.38 -0.96 -11.14
CA ASN A 24 2.95 -1.96 -10.22
C ASN A 24 3.80 -1.37 -9.07
N ALA A 25 3.66 -0.10 -8.74
CA ALA A 25 4.35 0.48 -7.57
C ALA A 25 3.92 -0.22 -6.29
N THR A 26 4.87 -0.40 -5.37
CA THR A 26 4.63 -0.94 -4.02
C THR A 26 4.91 0.13 -2.97
N ALA A 27 4.42 -0.07 -1.76
CA ALA A 27 4.59 0.85 -0.64
C ALA A 27 4.14 2.30 -0.95
N VAL A 28 3.07 2.44 -1.73
CA VAL A 28 2.48 3.74 -2.04
C VAL A 28 1.77 4.27 -0.81
N ALA A 29 2.07 5.50 -0.39
CA ALA A 29 1.43 6.10 0.79
C ALA A 29 -0.09 6.12 0.63
N VAL A 30 -0.82 5.72 1.67
CA VAL A 30 -2.28 5.55 1.63
C VAL A 30 -3.05 6.82 1.26
N GLY A 31 -2.47 7.99 1.51
CA GLY A 31 -3.04 9.31 1.16
C GLY A 31 -2.49 9.91 -0.14
N SER A 32 -1.80 9.13 -0.98
CA SER A 32 -1.19 9.66 -2.21
C SER A 32 -2.24 10.10 -3.23
N ASN A 33 -1.94 11.21 -3.89
CA ASN A 33 -2.64 11.58 -5.13
C ASN A 33 -2.21 10.65 -6.27
N ILE A 34 -3.08 10.53 -7.28
CA ILE A 34 -2.76 9.90 -8.55
C ILE A 34 -2.48 11.01 -9.56
N VAL A 35 -1.31 10.98 -10.19
CA VAL A 35 -0.90 11.96 -11.20
C VAL A 35 -0.75 11.27 -12.54
N LEU A 36 -1.41 11.81 -13.56
CA LEU A 36 -1.33 11.34 -14.93
C LEU A 36 -0.52 12.38 -15.73
N THR A 37 0.47 11.94 -16.50
CA THR A 37 1.22 12.81 -17.42
C THR A 37 0.93 12.39 -18.85
N PHE A 38 0.51 13.33 -19.66
CA PHE A 38 0.13 13.13 -21.06
C PHE A 38 1.21 13.65 -22.02
N SER A 39 1.16 13.18 -23.26
CA SER A 39 2.01 13.63 -24.36
C SER A 39 1.83 15.11 -24.71
N GLU A 40 0.64 15.66 -24.41
CA GLU A 40 0.24 17.03 -24.69
C GLU A 40 -0.75 17.55 -23.65
N ALA A 41 -1.10 18.83 -23.72
CA ALA A 41 -2.05 19.43 -22.77
C ALA A 41 -3.47 18.90 -22.99
N VAL A 42 -4.12 18.50 -21.91
CA VAL A 42 -5.49 17.95 -21.91
C VAL A 42 -6.44 18.79 -21.08
N VAL A 43 -7.68 18.87 -21.52
CA VAL A 43 -8.79 19.50 -20.78
C VAL A 43 -9.77 18.44 -20.29
N ARG A 44 -10.32 18.65 -19.11
CA ARG A 44 -11.33 17.78 -18.52
C ARG A 44 -12.66 17.93 -19.27
N GLN A 45 -13.28 16.82 -19.64
CA GLN A 45 -14.57 16.81 -20.34
C GLN A 45 -15.66 16.18 -19.46
N SER A 46 -16.01 14.93 -19.74
CA SER A 46 -17.06 14.21 -19.00
C SER A 46 -16.63 12.78 -18.74
N GLY A 47 -17.21 12.16 -17.72
CA GLY A 47 -16.88 10.79 -17.35
C GLY A 47 -16.23 10.71 -15.97
N ASN A 48 -15.69 9.54 -15.68
CA ASN A 48 -15.21 9.18 -14.35
C ASN A 48 -13.82 8.58 -14.38
N ILE A 49 -13.16 8.74 -13.27
CA ILE A 49 -11.99 7.98 -12.83
C ILE A 49 -12.48 7.08 -11.72
N VAL A 50 -12.26 5.78 -11.82
CA VAL A 50 -12.74 4.80 -10.86
C VAL A 50 -11.58 4.00 -10.29
N ILE A 51 -11.45 4.01 -8.97
CA ILE A 51 -10.47 3.23 -8.23
C ILE A 51 -11.14 1.94 -7.79
N TYR A 52 -10.50 0.81 -8.09
CA TYR A 52 -10.96 -0.53 -7.73
C TYR A 52 -9.97 -1.23 -6.82
N LYS A 53 -10.47 -2.06 -5.92
CA LYS A 53 -9.68 -3.00 -5.17
C LYS A 53 -9.46 -4.27 -6.02
N THR A 54 -8.21 -4.69 -6.20
CA THR A 54 -7.88 -5.82 -7.10
C THR A 54 -8.43 -7.16 -6.60
N SER A 55 -8.48 -7.38 -5.28
CA SER A 55 -8.82 -8.69 -4.70
C SER A 55 -10.25 -9.17 -4.97
N ASP A 56 -11.19 -8.24 -5.18
CA ASP A 56 -12.62 -8.54 -5.37
C ASP A 56 -13.29 -7.69 -6.46
N ASN A 57 -12.52 -6.83 -7.14
CA ASN A 57 -12.99 -5.88 -8.13
C ASN A 57 -14.07 -4.92 -7.61
N SER A 58 -14.14 -4.69 -6.30
CA SER A 58 -15.06 -3.73 -5.73
C SER A 58 -14.64 -2.30 -6.05
N VAL A 59 -15.63 -1.43 -6.29
CA VAL A 59 -15.40 0.00 -6.47
C VAL A 59 -15.08 0.64 -5.11
N VAL A 60 -13.91 1.26 -5.01
CA VAL A 60 -13.48 2.01 -3.83
C VAL A 60 -13.96 3.46 -3.90
N GLU A 61 -13.74 4.11 -5.04
CA GLU A 61 -14.22 5.47 -5.29
C GLU A 61 -14.48 5.69 -6.77
N THR A 62 -15.53 6.46 -7.05
CA THR A 62 -15.83 7.01 -8.38
C THR A 62 -15.69 8.53 -8.32
N ILE A 63 -14.77 9.07 -9.09
CA ILE A 63 -14.43 10.50 -9.12
C ILE A 63 -14.84 11.07 -10.47
N SER A 64 -15.80 11.97 -10.50
CA SER A 64 -16.10 12.73 -11.72
C SER A 64 -14.89 13.56 -12.12
N VAL A 65 -14.50 13.52 -13.39
CA VAL A 65 -13.36 14.32 -13.90
C VAL A 65 -13.59 15.83 -13.78
N THR A 66 -14.85 16.27 -13.68
CA THR A 66 -15.20 17.68 -13.50
C THR A 66 -15.24 18.13 -12.03
N SER A 67 -15.04 17.21 -11.08
CA SER A 67 -15.01 17.55 -9.66
C SER A 67 -13.76 18.37 -9.28
N ASN A 68 -13.81 19.03 -8.13
CA ASN A 68 -12.66 19.75 -7.57
C ASN A 68 -11.53 18.84 -7.10
N ARG A 69 -11.73 17.52 -7.13
CA ARG A 69 -10.71 16.52 -6.82
C ARG A 69 -9.79 16.23 -7.99
N VAL A 70 -10.13 16.70 -9.17
CA VAL A 70 -9.31 16.58 -10.37
C VAL A 70 -8.83 17.97 -10.77
N SER A 71 -7.53 18.17 -10.82
CA SER A 71 -6.88 19.45 -11.15
C SER A 71 -5.87 19.29 -12.30
N GLY A 72 -5.39 20.42 -12.86
CA GLY A 72 -4.40 20.42 -13.94
C GLY A 72 -5.00 20.51 -15.35
N SER A 73 -6.32 20.73 -15.50
CA SER A 73 -6.96 20.93 -16.82
C SER A 73 -6.26 22.05 -17.63
N GLY A 74 -5.97 21.78 -18.88
CA GLY A 74 -5.23 22.68 -19.77
C GLY A 74 -3.71 22.53 -19.68
N SER A 75 -3.21 21.50 -18.99
CA SER A 75 -1.79 21.16 -18.92
C SER A 75 -1.55 19.70 -19.30
N THR A 76 -0.27 19.32 -19.40
CA THR A 76 0.13 17.92 -19.64
C THR A 76 -0.03 17.04 -18.41
N GLN A 77 -0.37 17.60 -17.24
CA GLN A 77 -0.42 16.88 -15.99
C GLN A 77 -1.78 17.03 -15.31
N ILE A 78 -2.45 15.92 -15.04
CA ILE A 78 -3.70 15.85 -14.29
C ILE A 78 -3.42 15.21 -12.95
N THR A 79 -3.86 15.86 -11.87
CA THR A 79 -3.77 15.35 -10.50
C THR A 79 -5.17 14.99 -10.00
N ILE A 80 -5.30 13.77 -9.50
CA ILE A 80 -6.50 13.21 -8.91
C ILE A 80 -6.25 13.02 -7.41
N ASN A 81 -7.11 13.61 -6.58
CA ASN A 81 -7.03 13.54 -5.12
C ASN A 81 -8.21 12.72 -4.59
N PRO A 82 -8.02 11.43 -4.22
CA PRO A 82 -9.08 10.63 -3.62
C PRO A 82 -9.67 11.25 -2.35
N THR A 83 -10.93 10.94 -2.05
CA THR A 83 -11.64 11.55 -0.90
C THR A 83 -11.08 11.09 0.43
N ASN A 84 -10.77 9.81 0.52
CA ASN A 84 -10.27 9.16 1.73
C ASN A 84 -8.95 8.48 1.43
N ASN A 85 -8.17 8.27 2.48
CA ASN A 85 -7.01 7.41 2.38
C ASN A 85 -7.44 6.01 1.94
N LEU A 86 -6.65 5.39 1.08
CA LEU A 86 -6.79 4.00 0.69
C LEU A 86 -6.43 3.08 1.88
N SER A 87 -6.94 1.85 1.89
CA SER A 87 -6.56 0.88 2.92
C SER A 87 -5.08 0.49 2.77
N PRO A 88 -4.35 0.27 3.87
CA PRO A 88 -2.96 -0.18 3.81
C PRO A 88 -2.86 -1.61 3.25
N SER A 89 -1.65 -2.01 2.84
CA SER A 89 -1.32 -3.36 2.33
C SER A 89 -2.32 -3.88 1.29
N THR A 90 -2.84 -2.98 0.44
CA THR A 90 -3.95 -3.30 -0.47
C THR A 90 -3.57 -2.93 -1.90
N GLU A 91 -3.85 -3.83 -2.84
CA GLU A 91 -3.64 -3.60 -4.26
C GLU A 91 -4.88 -2.97 -4.91
N TYR A 92 -4.62 -1.92 -5.70
CA TYR A 92 -5.63 -1.16 -6.43
C TYR A 92 -5.28 -1.08 -7.91
N TYR A 93 -6.31 -0.93 -8.74
CA TYR A 93 -6.16 -0.51 -10.14
C TYR A 93 -7.14 0.63 -10.46
N VAL A 94 -6.81 1.42 -11.47
CA VAL A 94 -7.58 2.61 -11.86
C VAL A 94 -8.08 2.46 -13.27
N LYS A 95 -9.37 2.74 -13.49
CA LYS A 95 -9.97 2.90 -14.82
C LYS A 95 -10.35 4.36 -15.06
N ILE A 96 -10.26 4.78 -16.32
CA ILE A 96 -10.58 6.13 -16.75
C ILE A 96 -11.46 6.04 -18.00
N ASP A 97 -12.59 6.73 -17.98
CA ASP A 97 -13.48 6.78 -19.14
C ASP A 97 -12.78 7.43 -20.35
N ALA A 98 -13.06 6.92 -21.55
CA ALA A 98 -12.49 7.44 -22.80
C ALA A 98 -12.96 8.88 -23.14
N THR A 99 -13.99 9.38 -22.45
CA THR A 99 -14.50 10.75 -22.59
C THR A 99 -13.98 11.71 -21.53
N ALA A 100 -13.01 11.26 -20.72
CA ALA A 100 -12.53 12.01 -19.56
C ALA A 100 -11.69 13.24 -19.94
N PHE A 101 -10.83 13.10 -20.95
CA PHE A 101 -9.85 14.10 -21.33
C PHE A 101 -9.73 14.26 -22.85
N ASP A 102 -9.78 15.49 -23.33
CA ASP A 102 -9.52 15.85 -24.74
C ASP A 102 -8.36 16.84 -24.81
N ASP A 103 -7.70 16.92 -25.95
CA ASP A 103 -6.82 18.05 -26.25
C ASP A 103 -7.62 19.33 -26.58
N SER A 104 -6.93 20.40 -26.93
CA SER A 104 -7.55 21.66 -27.30
C SER A 104 -8.24 21.63 -28.67
N ALA A 105 -7.94 20.65 -29.52
CA ALA A 105 -8.57 20.42 -30.82
C ALA A 105 -9.79 19.52 -30.76
N GLY A 106 -10.03 18.87 -29.62
CA GLY A 106 -11.16 17.96 -29.38
C GLY A 106 -10.81 16.49 -29.67
N ASN A 107 -9.54 16.13 -29.78
CA ASN A 107 -9.14 14.73 -29.89
C ASN A 107 -9.15 14.09 -28.49
N SER A 108 -9.86 12.98 -28.32
CA SER A 108 -10.08 12.35 -27.03
C SER A 108 -8.97 11.34 -26.67
N TYR A 109 -8.54 11.36 -25.43
CA TYR A 109 -7.74 10.29 -24.83
C TYR A 109 -8.55 9.00 -24.75
N ALA A 110 -7.96 7.86 -25.08
CA ALA A 110 -8.65 6.57 -25.13
C ALA A 110 -9.12 6.01 -23.78
N GLY A 111 -8.72 6.63 -22.67
CA GLY A 111 -9.02 6.15 -21.33
C GLY A 111 -8.11 4.99 -20.87
N ILE A 112 -8.43 4.43 -19.72
CA ILE A 112 -7.87 3.18 -19.19
C ILE A 112 -9.01 2.22 -18.94
N ILE A 113 -9.12 1.17 -19.75
CA ILE A 113 -10.24 0.21 -19.69
C ILE A 113 -9.84 -1.15 -19.08
N ASP A 114 -8.55 -1.42 -19.01
CA ASP A 114 -7.99 -2.67 -18.46
C ASP A 114 -7.63 -2.51 -16.96
N THR A 115 -7.05 -3.56 -16.38
CA THR A 115 -6.66 -3.63 -14.97
C THR A 115 -5.15 -3.60 -14.76
N THR A 116 -4.38 -3.40 -15.82
CA THR A 116 -2.92 -3.57 -15.84
C THR A 116 -2.15 -2.32 -16.25
N THR A 117 -2.82 -1.28 -16.78
CA THR A 117 -2.17 -0.04 -17.20
C THR A 117 -1.80 0.86 -16.03
N LEU A 118 -2.57 0.82 -14.95
CA LEU A 118 -2.31 1.59 -13.73
C LEU A 118 -2.80 0.81 -12.53
N SER A 119 -1.87 0.14 -11.88
CA SER A 119 -2.06 -0.61 -10.64
C SER A 119 -0.97 -0.25 -9.63
N PHE A 120 -1.25 -0.41 -8.34
CA PHE A 120 -0.27 -0.18 -7.27
C PHE A 120 -0.72 -0.82 -5.96
N ILE A 121 0.25 -1.07 -5.06
CA ILE A 121 0.02 -1.59 -3.70
C ILE A 121 0.36 -0.49 -2.70
N THR A 122 -0.54 -0.22 -1.77
CA THR A 122 -0.32 0.75 -0.70
C THR A 122 0.67 0.23 0.34
N GLU A 123 1.34 1.17 1.02
CA GLU A 123 2.22 0.88 2.14
C GLU A 123 1.49 0.12 3.26
N ASP A 124 2.25 -0.65 4.01
CA ASP A 124 1.78 -1.23 5.25
C ASP A 124 1.93 -0.19 6.39
N THR A 125 0.83 0.16 7.01
CA THR A 125 0.79 1.08 8.17
C THR A 125 0.28 0.38 9.42
N LEU A 126 0.05 -0.92 9.36
CA LEU A 126 -0.42 -1.71 10.50
C LEU A 126 0.77 -2.09 11.36
N SER A 127 0.56 -2.07 12.67
CA SER A 127 1.56 -2.58 13.60
C SER A 127 1.32 -4.07 13.86
N PRO A 128 2.36 -4.89 13.93
CA PRO A 128 2.22 -6.29 14.26
C PRO A 128 1.58 -6.49 15.64
N THR A 129 0.64 -7.44 15.72
CA THR A 129 0.01 -7.83 16.98
C THR A 129 0.30 -9.28 17.29
N LEU A 130 0.48 -9.60 18.59
CA LEU A 130 0.64 -10.97 19.03
C LEU A 130 -0.71 -11.69 18.95
N ILE A 131 -0.81 -12.75 18.13
CA ILE A 131 -2.05 -13.53 17.95
C ILE A 131 -2.02 -14.86 18.70
N ASN A 132 -0.83 -15.42 18.96
CA ASN A 132 -0.68 -16.66 19.71
C ASN A 132 0.69 -16.77 20.36
N SER A 133 0.79 -17.55 21.41
CA SER A 133 2.06 -17.97 22.03
C SER A 133 2.07 -19.46 22.37
N SER A 134 3.24 -20.07 22.30
CA SER A 134 3.48 -21.40 22.85
C SER A 134 4.69 -21.31 23.80
N PRO A 135 4.53 -21.64 25.09
CA PRO A 135 3.30 -22.06 25.76
C PRO A 135 2.19 -20.99 25.71
N GLU A 136 0.93 -21.45 25.68
CA GLU A 136 -0.22 -20.56 25.79
C GLU A 136 -0.28 -19.91 27.19
N ALA A 137 -0.89 -18.73 27.25
CA ALA A 137 -1.08 -18.04 28.54
C ALA A 137 -1.90 -18.90 29.50
N GLY A 138 -1.36 -19.10 30.71
CA GLY A 138 -1.99 -19.93 31.74
C GLY A 138 -1.71 -21.43 31.61
N SER A 139 -0.93 -21.87 30.64
CA SER A 139 -0.52 -23.29 30.54
C SER A 139 0.18 -23.76 31.80
N THR A 140 -0.05 -25.02 32.16
CA THR A 140 0.58 -25.72 33.27
C THR A 140 1.39 -26.92 32.79
N ALA A 141 2.30 -27.42 33.62
CA ALA A 141 3.15 -28.57 33.31
C ALA A 141 4.01 -28.43 32.05
N ILE A 142 4.51 -27.20 31.81
CA ILE A 142 5.43 -26.93 30.71
C ILE A 142 6.77 -27.65 30.96
N ALA A 143 7.28 -28.36 29.96
CA ALA A 143 8.55 -29.06 30.07
C ALA A 143 9.70 -28.05 30.28
N PHE A 144 10.67 -28.44 31.13
CA PHE A 144 11.89 -27.66 31.30
C PHE A 144 12.65 -27.57 29.97
N GLY A 145 13.14 -26.37 29.67
CA GLY A 145 13.85 -26.11 28.43
C GLY A 145 12.94 -25.95 27.19
N SER A 146 11.62 -25.83 27.39
CA SER A 146 10.71 -25.47 26.28
C SER A 146 11.06 -24.10 25.73
N ASN A 147 11.06 -23.99 24.40
CA ASN A 147 11.11 -22.71 23.74
C ASN A 147 9.80 -21.92 23.97
N ILE A 148 9.92 -20.61 23.90
CA ILE A 148 8.76 -19.71 23.80
C ILE A 148 8.63 -19.33 22.33
N VAL A 149 7.47 -19.59 21.75
CA VAL A 149 7.15 -19.23 20.37
C VAL A 149 6.06 -18.17 20.38
N LEU A 150 6.31 -17.06 19.75
CA LEU A 150 5.36 -15.96 19.58
C LEU A 150 4.93 -15.91 18.11
N THR A 151 3.63 -15.92 17.86
CA THR A 151 3.07 -15.79 16.51
C THR A 151 2.37 -14.44 16.38
N PHE A 152 2.79 -13.67 15.39
CA PHE A 152 2.30 -12.33 15.12
C PHE A 152 1.36 -12.31 13.90
N SER A 153 0.58 -11.23 13.78
CA SER A 153 -0.35 -10.99 12.66
C SER A 153 0.35 -10.82 11.31
N GLU A 154 1.62 -10.43 11.34
CA GLU A 154 2.45 -10.16 10.17
C GLU A 154 3.92 -10.48 10.49
N ALA A 155 4.79 -10.40 9.47
CA ALA A 155 6.21 -10.59 9.66
C ALA A 155 6.80 -9.50 10.56
N VAL A 156 7.66 -9.89 11.49
CA VAL A 156 8.34 -8.99 12.42
C VAL A 156 9.84 -9.13 12.29
N ASP A 157 10.55 -8.02 12.32
CA ASP A 157 11.99 -7.98 12.39
C ASP A 157 12.48 -7.79 13.81
N VAL A 158 13.57 -8.49 14.12
CA VAL A 158 14.26 -8.33 15.39
C VAL A 158 15.22 -7.15 15.28
N GLU A 159 14.97 -6.09 16.06
CA GLU A 159 15.75 -4.85 16.03
C GLU A 159 16.73 -4.78 17.21
N SER A 160 16.26 -4.25 18.33
CA SER A 160 17.06 -4.09 19.54
C SER A 160 16.20 -4.18 20.79
N GLY A 161 16.77 -4.54 21.91
CA GLY A 161 16.10 -4.63 23.21
C GLY A 161 16.21 -5.99 23.85
N ASN A 162 15.42 -6.21 24.89
CA ASN A 162 15.50 -7.43 25.68
C ASN A 162 14.13 -8.07 25.89
N ILE A 163 14.13 -9.38 25.88
CA ILE A 163 13.04 -10.22 26.41
C ILE A 163 13.40 -10.60 27.82
N VAL A 164 12.55 -10.28 28.80
CA VAL A 164 12.81 -10.58 30.21
C VAL A 164 11.79 -11.58 30.71
N ILE A 165 12.28 -12.70 31.24
CA ILE A 165 11.47 -13.74 31.86
C ILE A 165 11.45 -13.50 33.36
N TYR A 166 10.26 -13.39 33.93
CA TYR A 166 10.04 -13.17 35.35
C TYR A 166 9.40 -14.37 36.01
N LYS A 167 9.75 -14.63 37.26
CA LYS A 167 9.05 -15.55 38.12
C LYS A 167 7.78 -14.87 38.68
N LYS A 168 6.62 -15.46 38.42
CA LYS A 168 5.32 -14.83 38.78
C LYS A 168 5.13 -14.67 40.29
N SER A 169 5.73 -15.55 41.12
CA SER A 169 5.50 -15.56 42.57
C SER A 169 6.10 -14.35 43.31
N ASP A 170 7.20 -13.78 42.79
CA ASP A 170 7.97 -12.72 43.47
C ASP A 170 8.51 -11.64 42.53
N ASN A 171 8.16 -11.72 41.23
CA ASN A 171 8.63 -10.83 40.17
C ASN A 171 10.16 -10.78 40.01
N SER A 172 10.88 -11.79 40.49
CA SER A 172 12.32 -11.89 40.26
C SER A 172 12.62 -12.19 38.79
N VAL A 173 13.71 -11.61 38.29
CA VAL A 173 14.18 -11.88 36.94
C VAL A 173 14.80 -13.26 36.88
N VAL A 174 14.33 -14.12 35.99
CA VAL A 174 14.88 -15.46 35.74
C VAL A 174 15.95 -15.37 34.66
N GLU A 175 15.65 -14.71 33.56
CA GLU A 175 16.58 -14.49 32.45
C GLU A 175 16.28 -13.22 31.69
N THR A 176 17.33 -12.54 31.22
CA THR A 176 17.26 -11.44 30.26
C THR A 176 17.94 -11.89 28.99
N ILE A 177 17.22 -11.87 27.89
CA ILE A 177 17.68 -12.32 26.58
C ILE A 177 17.70 -11.13 25.63
N ASP A 178 18.88 -10.79 25.13
CA ASP A 178 18.98 -9.81 24.04
C ASP A 178 18.32 -10.38 22.79
N VAL A 179 17.41 -9.59 22.20
CA VAL A 179 16.63 -10.03 21.03
C VAL A 179 17.52 -10.32 19.81
N THR A 180 18.72 -9.71 19.72
CA THR A 180 19.67 -9.93 18.63
C THR A 180 20.58 -11.16 18.84
N SER A 181 20.47 -11.83 20.00
CA SER A 181 21.26 -13.03 20.29
C SER A 181 20.79 -14.24 19.47
N ASN A 182 21.67 -15.26 19.40
CA ASN A 182 21.33 -16.54 18.75
C ASN A 182 20.22 -17.34 19.45
N LYS A 183 19.74 -16.88 20.60
CA LYS A 183 18.61 -17.46 21.32
C LYS A 183 17.26 -17.03 20.75
N VAL A 184 17.24 -15.99 19.91
CA VAL A 184 16.03 -15.48 19.25
C VAL A 184 16.18 -15.73 17.76
N THR A 185 15.22 -16.42 17.18
CA THR A 185 15.21 -16.79 15.77
C THR A 185 13.86 -16.50 15.14
N GLY A 186 13.80 -16.38 13.80
CA GLY A 186 12.56 -16.14 13.07
C GLY A 186 12.38 -14.68 12.62
N SER A 187 13.39 -13.80 12.74
CA SER A 187 13.33 -12.44 12.17
C SER A 187 12.92 -12.48 10.70
N GLY A 188 12.06 -11.54 10.28
CA GLY A 188 11.50 -11.49 8.93
C GLY A 188 10.33 -12.47 8.70
N THR A 189 9.83 -13.12 9.75
CA THR A 189 8.69 -14.05 9.65
C THR A 189 7.59 -13.69 10.63
N THR A 190 6.43 -14.36 10.51
CA THR A 190 5.33 -14.20 11.47
C THR A 190 5.59 -14.90 12.81
N GLN A 191 6.71 -15.62 12.98
CA GLN A 191 6.96 -16.45 14.14
C GLN A 191 8.36 -16.20 14.72
N ILE A 192 8.42 -15.72 15.96
CA ILE A 192 9.66 -15.55 16.71
C ILE A 192 9.78 -16.69 17.73
N THR A 193 10.90 -17.39 17.71
CA THR A 193 11.23 -18.44 18.66
C THR A 193 12.33 -17.97 19.60
N ILE A 194 12.07 -18.08 20.90
CA ILE A 194 12.99 -17.71 21.98
C ILE A 194 13.41 -19.00 22.68
N ASN A 195 14.72 -19.23 22.79
CA ASN A 195 15.31 -20.40 23.46
C ASN A 195 16.00 -19.95 24.77
N PRO A 196 15.35 -20.01 25.92
CA PRO A 196 15.97 -19.66 27.18
C PRO A 196 17.14 -20.59 27.52
N THR A 197 18.20 -20.04 28.15
CA THR A 197 19.37 -20.84 28.59
C THR A 197 19.05 -21.61 29.86
N ASN A 198 18.30 -20.98 30.76
CA ASN A 198 17.99 -21.55 32.05
C ASN A 198 16.68 -22.33 31.95
N ASN A 199 16.72 -23.58 32.40
CA ASN A 199 15.52 -24.34 32.58
C ASN A 199 14.60 -23.59 33.55
N LEU A 200 13.35 -23.38 33.13
CA LEU A 200 12.34 -22.77 33.97
C LEU A 200 12.08 -23.70 35.15
N SER A 201 12.28 -23.22 36.38
CA SER A 201 12.07 -24.05 37.58
C SER A 201 10.59 -24.35 37.79
N PRO A 202 10.26 -25.53 38.35
CA PRO A 202 8.87 -25.78 38.76
C PRO A 202 8.40 -24.74 39.76
N SER A 203 7.13 -24.37 39.66
CA SER A 203 6.44 -23.49 40.62
C SER A 203 6.19 -24.18 41.92
#